data_009cc13c092014bc407e427a1159d1b9
#
_entry.id   009cc13c092014bc407e427a1159d1b9
#
_cell.length_a   1.000
_cell.length_b   1.000
_cell.length_c   1.000
_cell.angle_alpha   90.00
_cell.angle_beta   90.00
_cell.angle_gamma   90.00
#
_symmetry.space_group_name_H-M   'P 1'
#
loop_
_entity.id
_entity.type
_entity.pdbx_description
1 polymer ?
#
loop_
_entity_poly.entity_id
_entity_poly.type
_entity_poly.pdbx_seq_one_letter_code
_entity_poly.pdbx_strand_id
1 'polypeptide(L)'
;YQFRNGAYKMKVIVVKNQLEGGKIGLDLLKKSMANGAKTLGLATGSTPVEFYNQIVNSDLDFTDMVSVNLDEYVGLDGSNDQSYRYFMTKHLFGEKPFKENFLPNGKAADLEAEAKHYDQIIEENPIDWQILGIGQNGHIGFNEPGTPAEITTHVVDLQESTIKANARFFESEADVPRKAISMGLASIMKSKNIVLM
;
A
#
# COMPACT_ATOMS: atom_id res chain seq x y z
N TYR A 1 -14.08 4.39 19.91
CA TYR A 1 -15.45 4.09 19.47
C TYR A 1 -15.46 2.78 18.69
N GLN A 2 -16.47 1.94 18.91
CA GLN A 2 -16.71 0.70 18.16
C GLN A 2 -18.02 0.85 17.40
N PHE A 3 -17.96 0.72 16.07
CA PHE A 3 -19.15 0.65 15.24
C PHE A 3 -19.43 -0.80 14.88
N ARG A 4 -20.67 -1.24 15.05
CA ARG A 4 -21.16 -2.54 14.60
C ARG A 4 -22.17 -2.28 13.48
N ASN A 5 -21.76 -2.58 12.25
CA ASN A 5 -22.73 -2.75 11.16
C ASN A 5 -22.38 -4.07 10.45
N GLY A 6 -23.23 -5.05 10.62
CA GLY A 6 -23.07 -6.35 9.99
C GLY A 6 -21.85 -7.16 10.49
N ALA A 7 -21.15 -7.83 9.59
CA ALA A 7 -20.06 -8.76 9.88
C ALA A 7 -18.72 -8.09 10.25
N TYR A 8 -18.57 -6.76 10.07
CA TYR A 8 -17.32 -6.05 10.30
C TYR A 8 -17.35 -5.22 11.59
N LYS A 9 -16.27 -5.34 12.36
CA LYS A 9 -16.09 -4.61 13.62
C LYS A 9 -15.00 -3.54 13.42
N MET A 10 -15.39 -2.27 13.36
CA MET A 10 -14.46 -1.15 13.28
C MET A 10 -14.10 -0.64 14.66
N LYS A 11 -12.82 -0.42 14.94
CA LYS A 11 -12.31 0.27 16.11
C LYS A 11 -11.67 1.59 15.68
N VAL A 12 -12.13 2.69 16.26
CA VAL A 12 -11.54 4.02 16.03
C VAL A 12 -10.65 4.38 17.20
N ILE A 13 -9.41 4.79 16.90
CA ILE A 13 -8.42 5.27 17.87
C ILE A 13 -8.09 6.72 17.48
N VAL A 14 -8.36 7.65 18.37
CA VAL A 14 -8.04 9.06 18.19
C VAL A 14 -6.62 9.31 18.68
N VAL A 15 -5.79 9.90 17.85
CA VAL A 15 -4.38 10.22 18.13
C VAL A 15 -4.14 11.73 18.01
N LYS A 16 -3.11 12.24 18.67
CA LYS A 16 -2.77 13.67 18.67
C LYS A 16 -2.04 14.11 17.40
N ASN A 17 -1.26 13.21 16.81
CA ASN A 17 -0.42 13.48 15.64
C ASN A 17 0.06 12.19 14.99
N GLN A 18 0.77 12.32 13.87
CA GLN A 18 1.30 11.19 13.12
C GLN A 18 2.29 10.33 13.92
N LEU A 19 3.08 10.94 14.80
CA LEU A 19 4.03 10.22 15.66
C LEU A 19 3.31 9.22 16.57
N GLU A 20 2.25 9.67 17.24
CA GLU A 20 1.42 8.80 18.09
C GLU A 20 0.72 7.72 17.25
N GLY A 21 0.19 8.09 16.07
CA GLY A 21 -0.39 7.13 15.11
C GLY A 21 0.60 6.06 14.67
N GLY A 22 1.82 6.45 14.34
CA GLY A 22 2.90 5.54 13.97
C GLY A 22 3.25 4.55 15.09
N LYS A 23 3.33 5.02 16.35
CA LYS A 23 3.59 4.17 17.52
C LYS A 23 2.47 3.15 17.75
N ILE A 24 1.22 3.59 17.65
CA ILE A 24 0.06 2.70 17.78
C ILE A 24 0.03 1.68 16.63
N GLY A 25 0.32 2.11 15.40
CA GLY A 25 0.46 1.22 14.25
C GLY A 25 1.51 0.14 14.47
N LEU A 26 2.67 0.51 15.02
CA LEU A 26 3.72 -0.44 15.37
C LEU A 26 3.25 -1.46 16.43
N ASP A 27 2.55 -1.02 17.48
CA ASP A 27 2.02 -1.91 18.52
C ASP A 27 0.98 -2.88 17.95
N LEU A 28 0.12 -2.42 17.04
CA LEU A 28 -0.86 -3.27 16.36
C LEU A 28 -0.15 -4.30 15.45
N LEU A 29 0.88 -3.89 14.72
CA LEU A 29 1.70 -4.78 13.90
C LEU A 29 2.40 -5.84 14.76
N LYS A 30 3.05 -5.45 15.84
CA LYS A 30 3.70 -6.38 16.79
C LYS A 30 2.74 -7.44 17.31
N LYS A 31 1.52 -7.05 17.66
CA LYS A 31 0.46 -7.98 18.09
C LYS A 31 0.06 -8.94 16.97
N SER A 32 -0.08 -8.45 15.75
CA SER A 32 -0.41 -9.28 14.59
C SER A 32 0.69 -10.30 14.30
N MET A 33 1.96 -9.87 14.34
CA MET A 33 3.11 -10.76 14.17
C MET A 33 3.21 -11.82 15.27
N ALA A 34 2.97 -11.44 16.52
CA ALA A 34 2.93 -12.38 17.65
C ALA A 34 1.80 -13.42 17.49
N ASN A 35 0.73 -13.07 16.78
CA ASN A 35 -0.38 -13.96 16.45
C ASN A 35 -0.17 -14.72 15.12
N GLY A 36 1.04 -14.70 14.56
CA GLY A 36 1.42 -15.50 13.41
C GLY A 36 1.25 -14.83 12.04
N ALA A 37 1.07 -13.52 11.97
CA ALA A 37 1.06 -12.80 10.70
C ALA A 37 2.37 -13.00 9.93
N LYS A 38 2.28 -13.31 8.63
CA LYS A 38 3.41 -13.59 7.74
C LYS A 38 3.42 -12.72 6.49
N THR A 39 2.28 -12.15 6.11
CA THR A 39 2.16 -11.30 4.92
C THR A 39 1.63 -9.94 5.32
N LEU A 40 2.41 -8.90 4.99
CA LEU A 40 2.06 -7.50 5.23
C LEU A 40 1.64 -6.81 3.94
N GLY A 41 0.47 -6.20 3.96
CA GLY A 41 0.03 -5.26 2.95
C GLY A 41 0.56 -3.86 3.25
N LEU A 42 1.26 -3.25 2.31
CA LEU A 42 1.95 -1.98 2.50
C LEU A 42 1.45 -0.92 1.52
N ALA A 43 1.61 0.32 1.91
CA ALA A 43 1.21 1.50 1.16
C ALA A 43 2.35 2.51 1.06
N THR A 44 2.29 3.38 0.07
CA THR A 44 3.20 4.53 -0.08
C THR A 44 2.51 5.84 0.31
N GLY A 45 3.16 6.96 0.08
CA GLY A 45 2.66 8.28 0.42
C GLY A 45 3.13 8.78 1.78
N SER A 46 2.67 9.96 2.17
CA SER A 46 3.13 10.62 3.41
C SER A 46 2.57 9.98 4.69
N THR A 47 1.38 9.38 4.61
CA THR A 47 0.69 8.81 5.77
C THR A 47 1.50 7.72 6.49
N PRO A 48 2.04 6.69 5.80
CA PRO A 48 2.75 5.60 6.49
C PRO A 48 4.21 5.90 6.84
N VAL A 49 4.76 7.06 6.45
CA VAL A 49 6.20 7.35 6.65
C VAL A 49 6.58 7.26 8.12
N GLU A 50 5.82 7.88 9.01
CA GLU A 50 6.14 7.83 10.44
C GLU A 50 5.98 6.42 11.02
N PHE A 51 5.00 5.65 10.55
CA PHE A 51 4.87 4.24 10.90
C PHE A 51 6.10 3.43 10.45
N TYR A 52 6.60 3.65 9.23
CA TYR A 52 7.84 3.00 8.76
C TYR A 52 9.06 3.43 9.56
N ASN A 53 9.17 4.70 9.95
CA ASN A 53 10.23 5.18 10.85
C ASN A 53 10.20 4.43 12.19
N GLN A 54 9.02 4.21 12.77
CA GLN A 54 8.87 3.43 13.99
C GLN A 54 9.31 1.98 13.82
N ILE A 55 9.00 1.36 12.66
CA ILE A 55 9.44 0.00 12.33
C ILE A 55 10.96 -0.07 12.21
N VAL A 56 11.57 0.84 11.45
CA VAL A 56 13.03 0.88 11.23
C VAL A 56 13.79 0.98 12.54
N ASN A 57 13.28 1.78 13.48
CA ASN A 57 13.87 1.96 14.79
C ASN A 57 13.48 0.86 15.81
N SER A 58 12.71 -0.14 15.40
CA SER A 58 12.30 -1.26 16.26
C SER A 58 13.22 -2.46 16.11
N ASP A 59 13.01 -3.45 16.97
CA ASP A 59 13.68 -4.76 16.93
C ASP A 59 12.97 -5.79 16.03
N LEU A 60 11.92 -5.37 15.30
CA LEU A 60 11.19 -6.29 14.41
C LEU A 60 12.08 -6.83 13.29
N ASP A 61 11.93 -8.13 13.04
CA ASP A 61 12.58 -8.87 11.97
C ASP A 61 11.54 -9.36 10.95
N PHE A 62 11.75 -9.02 9.67
CA PHE A 62 10.87 -9.38 8.57
C PHE A 62 11.47 -10.42 7.62
N THR A 63 12.63 -10.99 7.93
CA THR A 63 13.35 -11.91 7.04
C THR A 63 12.58 -13.18 6.67
N ASP A 64 11.60 -13.58 7.48
CA ASP A 64 10.65 -14.67 7.20
C ASP A 64 9.29 -14.20 6.69
N MET A 65 9.13 -12.91 6.43
CA MET A 65 7.86 -12.30 6.05
C MET A 65 7.84 -11.87 4.59
N VAL A 66 6.64 -11.79 4.05
CA VAL A 66 6.37 -11.32 2.69
C VAL A 66 5.65 -9.97 2.77
N SER A 67 5.99 -9.04 1.87
CA SER A 67 5.26 -7.81 1.70
C SER A 67 4.53 -7.75 0.36
N VAL A 68 3.34 -7.16 0.36
CA VAL A 68 2.49 -6.93 -0.82
C VAL A 68 2.05 -5.47 -0.82
N ASN A 69 2.55 -4.67 -1.77
CA ASN A 69 2.16 -3.27 -1.88
C ASN A 69 0.83 -3.10 -2.63
N LEU A 70 0.14 -1.99 -2.36
CA LEU A 70 -1.14 -1.66 -2.97
C LEU A 70 -1.04 -1.44 -4.49
N ASP A 71 0.05 -0.80 -4.94
CA ASP A 71 0.09 -0.21 -6.28
C ASP A 71 1.51 0.11 -6.75
N GLU A 72 1.63 0.39 -8.04
CA GLU A 72 2.84 0.94 -8.68
C GLU A 72 2.45 1.75 -9.92
N TYR A 73 3.23 2.75 -10.25
CA TYR A 73 3.10 3.51 -11.50
C TYR A 73 3.49 2.68 -12.72
N VAL A 74 2.69 2.81 -13.78
CA VAL A 74 3.04 2.27 -15.09
C VAL A 74 4.18 3.09 -15.70
N GLY A 75 5.17 2.39 -16.25
CA GLY A 75 6.33 2.99 -16.90
C GLY A 75 7.54 3.19 -15.98
N LEU A 76 7.37 3.04 -14.67
CA LEU A 76 8.46 3.18 -13.70
C LEU A 76 8.89 1.83 -13.13
N ASP A 77 10.13 1.76 -12.69
CA ASP A 77 10.69 0.67 -11.89
C ASP A 77 11.55 1.23 -10.75
N GLY A 78 12.15 0.35 -9.95
CA GLY A 78 12.93 0.75 -8.78
C GLY A 78 14.18 1.60 -9.06
N SER A 79 14.59 1.77 -10.32
CA SER A 79 15.68 2.67 -10.70
C SER A 79 15.24 4.14 -10.75
N ASN A 80 13.94 4.39 -10.88
CA ASN A 80 13.37 5.73 -10.87
C ASN A 80 13.00 6.13 -9.44
N ASP A 81 13.46 7.29 -8.99
CA ASP A 81 13.23 7.78 -7.63
C ASP A 81 11.77 8.17 -7.33
N GLN A 82 10.92 8.20 -8.34
CA GLN A 82 9.48 8.44 -8.22
C GLN A 82 8.66 7.13 -8.21
N SER A 83 9.27 5.96 -8.43
CA SER A 83 8.57 4.68 -8.31
C SER A 83 8.24 4.35 -6.85
N TYR A 84 7.19 3.56 -6.66
CA TYR A 84 6.81 3.10 -5.32
C TYR A 84 7.79 2.05 -4.78
N ARG A 85 8.41 1.26 -5.65
CA ARG A 85 9.50 0.37 -5.25
C ARG A 85 10.67 1.15 -4.68
N TYR A 86 11.07 2.26 -5.31
CA TYR A 86 12.12 3.12 -4.78
C TYR A 86 11.71 3.71 -3.42
N PHE A 87 10.47 4.21 -3.29
CA PHE A 87 9.93 4.72 -2.04
C PHE A 87 10.03 3.66 -0.91
N MET A 88 9.59 2.45 -1.19
CA MET A 88 9.62 1.37 -0.19
C MET A 88 11.05 0.95 0.17
N THR A 89 11.97 0.92 -0.79
CA THR A 89 13.38 0.64 -0.53
C THR A 89 13.98 1.70 0.39
N LYS A 90 13.70 2.97 0.11
CA LYS A 90 14.20 4.11 0.89
C LYS A 90 13.64 4.13 2.32
N HIS A 91 12.34 3.88 2.49
CA HIS A 91 11.66 4.07 3.77
C HIS A 91 11.58 2.80 4.64
N LEU A 92 11.73 1.62 4.06
CA LEU A 92 11.57 0.37 4.81
C LEU A 92 12.53 -0.74 4.37
N PHE A 93 12.50 -1.16 3.11
CA PHE A 93 13.16 -2.39 2.67
C PHE A 93 14.68 -2.35 2.78
N GLY A 94 15.30 -1.17 2.62
CA GLY A 94 16.75 -1.01 2.77
C GLY A 94 17.26 -1.27 4.18
N GLU A 95 16.45 -0.97 5.20
CA GLU A 95 16.81 -1.14 6.62
C GLU A 95 16.20 -2.41 7.23
N LYS A 96 15.07 -2.85 6.72
CA LYS A 96 14.32 -4.01 7.20
C LYS A 96 14.03 -4.96 6.02
N PRO A 97 14.94 -5.86 5.68
CA PRO A 97 14.74 -6.80 4.59
C PRO A 97 13.63 -7.80 4.89
N PHE A 98 12.83 -8.08 3.87
CA PHE A 98 11.80 -9.13 3.85
C PHE A 98 12.32 -10.35 3.10
N LYS A 99 11.69 -11.50 3.31
CA LYS A 99 11.90 -12.69 2.50
C LYS A 99 11.61 -12.41 1.03
N GLU A 100 10.52 -11.70 0.76
CA GLU A 100 10.09 -11.31 -0.56
C GLU A 100 9.23 -10.04 -0.53
N ASN A 101 9.37 -9.18 -1.54
CA ASN A 101 8.62 -7.94 -1.66
C ASN A 101 7.90 -7.91 -3.01
N PHE A 102 6.57 -7.93 -2.99
CA PHE A 102 5.74 -7.82 -4.17
C PHE A 102 5.22 -6.41 -4.37
N LEU A 103 5.45 -5.89 -5.56
CA LEU A 103 4.80 -4.70 -6.11
C LEU A 103 4.37 -5.03 -7.54
N PRO A 104 3.31 -4.42 -8.07
CA PRO A 104 2.96 -4.58 -9.48
C PRO A 104 4.13 -4.20 -10.39
N ASN A 105 4.30 -4.93 -11.49
CA ASN A 105 5.32 -4.61 -12.48
C ASN A 105 4.81 -3.50 -13.43
N GLY A 106 5.16 -2.26 -13.16
CA GLY A 106 4.77 -1.11 -13.98
C GLY A 106 5.34 -1.12 -15.41
N LYS A 107 6.34 -1.97 -15.68
CA LYS A 107 6.96 -2.14 -17.01
C LYS A 107 6.50 -3.40 -17.74
N ALA A 108 5.45 -4.06 -17.28
CA ALA A 108 4.89 -5.22 -17.97
C ALA A 108 4.41 -4.83 -19.38
N ALA A 109 4.68 -5.70 -20.35
CA ALA A 109 4.23 -5.48 -21.74
C ALA A 109 2.71 -5.55 -21.88
N ASP A 110 2.05 -6.39 -21.07
CA ASP A 110 0.60 -6.53 -20.98
C ASP A 110 0.16 -6.20 -19.55
N LEU A 111 -0.40 -5.00 -19.36
CA LEU A 111 -0.79 -4.48 -18.05
C LEU A 111 -2.00 -5.23 -17.46
N GLU A 112 -2.92 -5.69 -18.29
CA GLU A 112 -4.09 -6.45 -17.85
C GLU A 112 -3.69 -7.86 -17.39
N ALA A 113 -2.74 -8.48 -18.09
CA ALA A 113 -2.14 -9.74 -17.65
C ALA A 113 -1.38 -9.57 -16.34
N GLU A 114 -0.66 -8.48 -16.17
CA GLU A 114 0.03 -8.17 -14.91
C GLU A 114 -0.93 -7.95 -13.75
N ALA A 115 -2.03 -7.25 -13.96
CA ALA A 115 -3.06 -7.07 -12.94
C ALA A 115 -3.64 -8.41 -12.46
N LYS A 116 -3.92 -9.33 -13.39
CA LYS A 116 -4.38 -10.70 -13.07
C LYS A 116 -3.29 -11.51 -12.35
N HIS A 117 -2.05 -11.41 -12.80
CA HIS A 117 -0.90 -12.05 -12.15
C HIS A 117 -0.74 -11.54 -10.71
N TYR A 118 -0.93 -10.23 -10.49
CA TYR A 118 -0.84 -9.66 -9.15
C TYR A 118 -1.95 -10.17 -8.21
N ASP A 119 -3.17 -10.37 -8.72
CA ASP A 119 -4.23 -11.03 -7.96
C ASP A 119 -3.87 -12.47 -7.57
N GLN A 120 -3.16 -13.22 -8.44
CA GLN A 120 -2.65 -14.55 -8.12
C GLN A 120 -1.60 -14.49 -6.99
N ILE A 121 -0.69 -13.52 -7.03
CA ILE A 121 0.28 -13.28 -5.95
C ILE A 121 -0.44 -13.05 -4.62
N ILE A 122 -1.50 -12.26 -4.61
CA ILE A 122 -2.31 -11.98 -3.40
C ILE A 122 -3.02 -13.26 -2.91
N GLU A 123 -3.50 -14.10 -3.81
CA GLU A 123 -4.13 -15.39 -3.45
C GLU A 123 -3.14 -16.37 -2.85
N GLU A 124 -1.91 -16.42 -3.38
CA GLU A 124 -0.82 -17.26 -2.88
C GLU A 124 -0.23 -16.73 -1.57
N ASN A 125 -0.35 -15.41 -1.33
CA ASN A 125 0.15 -14.72 -0.15
C ASN A 125 -0.99 -13.92 0.52
N PRO A 126 -1.98 -14.57 1.16
CA PRO A 126 -3.09 -13.88 1.79
C PRO A 126 -2.59 -12.87 2.83
N ILE A 127 -3.06 -11.63 2.71
CA ILE A 127 -2.58 -10.52 3.55
C ILE A 127 -3.16 -10.65 4.95
N ASP A 128 -2.28 -10.79 5.95
CA ASP A 128 -2.66 -10.89 7.36
C ASP A 128 -2.92 -9.52 7.99
N TRP A 129 -2.18 -8.50 7.55
CA TRP A 129 -2.25 -7.16 8.09
C TRP A 129 -1.95 -6.14 6.98
N GLN A 130 -2.89 -5.24 6.72
CA GLN A 130 -2.82 -4.23 5.66
C GLN A 130 -2.85 -2.84 6.26
N ILE A 131 -1.87 -1.99 5.91
CA ILE A 131 -1.93 -0.56 6.17
C ILE A 131 -2.54 0.18 4.98
N LEU A 132 -3.39 1.16 5.25
CA LEU A 132 -4.01 2.03 4.27
C LEU A 132 -3.90 3.49 4.69
N GLY A 133 -3.65 4.37 3.73
CA GLY A 133 -3.98 5.78 3.82
C GLY A 133 -5.35 6.05 3.22
N ILE A 134 -5.93 7.21 3.51
CA ILE A 134 -7.15 7.70 2.89
C ILE A 134 -6.90 9.07 2.27
N GLY A 135 -7.28 9.23 1.00
CA GLY A 135 -7.20 10.53 0.34
C GLY A 135 -8.25 11.53 0.83
N GLN A 136 -8.05 12.82 0.55
CA GLN A 136 -8.97 13.89 0.97
C GLN A 136 -10.40 13.69 0.44
N ASN A 137 -10.55 13.08 -0.74
CA ASN A 137 -11.84 12.73 -1.34
C ASN A 137 -12.34 11.34 -0.97
N GLY A 138 -11.62 10.62 -0.08
CA GLY A 138 -11.97 9.27 0.37
C GLY A 138 -11.40 8.14 -0.49
N HIS A 139 -10.48 8.40 -1.45
CA HIS A 139 -9.86 7.34 -2.24
C HIS A 139 -8.94 6.46 -1.38
N ILE A 140 -8.90 5.18 -1.72
CA ILE A 140 -8.00 4.17 -1.14
C ILE A 140 -7.15 3.58 -2.26
N GLY A 141 -5.82 3.66 -2.16
CA GLY A 141 -4.94 3.37 -3.27
C GLY A 141 -5.27 4.30 -4.44
N PHE A 142 -5.45 3.76 -5.65
CA PHE A 142 -5.97 4.51 -6.79
C PHE A 142 -7.46 4.26 -7.04
N ASN A 143 -8.20 3.79 -6.04
CA ASN A 143 -9.65 3.61 -6.13
C ASN A 143 -10.36 4.90 -5.74
N GLU A 144 -10.77 5.68 -6.75
CA GLU A 144 -11.51 6.93 -6.59
C GLU A 144 -12.96 6.68 -6.16
N PRO A 145 -13.65 7.69 -5.57
CA PRO A 145 -15.07 7.60 -5.28
C PRO A 145 -15.88 7.18 -6.52
N GLY A 146 -16.73 6.17 -6.35
CA GLY A 146 -17.49 5.56 -7.44
C GLY A 146 -16.85 4.32 -8.06
N THR A 147 -15.63 3.96 -7.66
CA THR A 147 -15.03 2.67 -8.05
C THR A 147 -15.90 1.52 -7.51
N PRO A 148 -16.24 0.51 -8.35
CA PRO A 148 -17.02 -0.64 -7.91
C PRO A 148 -16.36 -1.40 -6.76
N ALA A 149 -17.13 -1.79 -5.76
CA ALA A 149 -16.61 -2.50 -4.58
C ALA A 149 -16.05 -3.89 -4.90
N GLU A 150 -16.51 -4.49 -5.99
CA GLU A 150 -16.14 -5.83 -6.45
C GLU A 150 -14.83 -5.85 -7.25
N ILE A 151 -14.26 -4.68 -7.57
CA ILE A 151 -13.06 -4.61 -8.40
C ILE A 151 -11.86 -5.20 -7.67
N THR A 152 -11.10 -6.03 -8.40
CA THR A 152 -9.82 -6.58 -7.97
C THR A 152 -8.68 -5.73 -8.53
N THR A 153 -7.45 -6.24 -8.57
CA THR A 153 -6.32 -5.50 -9.12
C THR A 153 -6.60 -5.11 -10.57
N HIS A 154 -6.38 -3.84 -10.91
CA HIS A 154 -6.75 -3.27 -12.19
C HIS A 154 -5.81 -2.13 -12.61
N VAL A 155 -5.82 -1.83 -13.91
CA VAL A 155 -5.12 -0.68 -14.46
C VAL A 155 -6.01 0.55 -14.31
N VAL A 156 -5.43 1.63 -13.79
CA VAL A 156 -6.12 2.89 -13.52
C VAL A 156 -5.52 4.00 -14.38
N ASP A 157 -6.37 4.78 -15.04
CA ASP A 157 -5.98 6.05 -15.65
C ASP A 157 -5.92 7.13 -14.57
N LEU A 158 -4.76 7.81 -14.47
CA LEU A 158 -4.58 8.88 -13.48
C LEU A 158 -5.36 10.13 -13.88
N GLN A 159 -5.96 10.76 -12.90
CA GLN A 159 -6.64 12.04 -13.05
C GLN A 159 -5.65 13.11 -13.55
N GLU A 160 -6.10 14.00 -14.46
CA GLU A 160 -5.24 15.07 -14.98
C GLU A 160 -4.74 16.01 -13.89
N SER A 161 -5.53 16.23 -12.85
CA SER A 161 -5.12 16.98 -11.66
C SER A 161 -3.96 16.31 -10.91
N THR A 162 -3.95 14.98 -10.83
CA THR A 162 -2.87 14.18 -10.23
C THR A 162 -1.61 14.27 -11.08
N ILE A 163 -1.73 14.16 -12.41
CA ILE A 163 -0.61 14.28 -13.34
C ILE A 163 0.04 15.66 -13.20
N LYS A 164 -0.75 16.73 -13.23
CA LYS A 164 -0.26 18.10 -13.06
C LYS A 164 0.39 18.33 -11.69
N ALA A 165 -0.20 17.81 -10.63
CA ALA A 165 0.36 17.92 -9.28
C ALA A 165 1.70 17.19 -9.14
N ASN A 166 1.88 16.07 -9.85
CA ASN A 166 3.10 15.27 -9.83
C ASN A 166 4.20 15.80 -10.79
N ALA A 167 3.85 16.69 -11.75
CA ALA A 167 4.81 17.20 -12.74
C ALA A 167 6.06 17.83 -12.11
N ARG A 168 5.93 18.41 -10.93
CA ARG A 168 7.05 18.99 -10.15
C ARG A 168 8.13 18.00 -9.74
N PHE A 169 7.86 16.69 -9.79
CA PHE A 169 8.79 15.64 -9.40
C PHE A 169 9.49 15.01 -10.61
N PHE A 170 9.18 15.44 -11.84
CA PHE A 170 9.72 14.91 -13.10
C PHE A 170 10.37 16.02 -13.90
N GLU A 171 11.22 15.65 -14.85
CA GLU A 171 11.89 16.63 -15.74
C GLU A 171 10.90 17.37 -16.62
N SER A 172 9.84 16.69 -17.06
CA SER A 172 8.75 17.28 -17.83
C SER A 172 7.40 16.64 -17.47
N GLU A 173 6.29 17.32 -17.79
CA GLU A 173 4.95 16.75 -17.63
C GLU A 173 4.75 15.49 -18.49
N ALA A 174 5.47 15.38 -19.61
CA ALA A 174 5.41 14.20 -20.47
C ALA A 174 5.98 12.93 -19.80
N ASP A 175 6.89 13.10 -18.82
CA ASP A 175 7.51 12.00 -18.09
C ASP A 175 6.66 11.51 -16.90
N VAL A 176 5.62 12.25 -16.56
CA VAL A 176 4.70 11.87 -15.48
C VAL A 176 3.90 10.65 -15.91
N PRO A 177 3.85 9.59 -15.08
CA PRO A 177 3.00 8.43 -15.36
C PRO A 177 1.54 8.82 -15.59
N ARG A 178 0.91 8.18 -16.58
CA ARG A 178 -0.50 8.38 -16.92
C ARG A 178 -1.41 7.29 -16.36
N LYS A 179 -0.80 6.18 -15.94
CA LYS A 179 -1.51 5.01 -15.43
C LYS A 179 -0.81 4.45 -14.21
N ALA A 180 -1.55 3.69 -13.42
CA ALA A 180 -1.04 2.86 -12.33
C ALA A 180 -1.70 1.47 -12.38
N ILE A 181 -1.05 0.48 -11.78
CA ILE A 181 -1.68 -0.80 -11.45
C ILE A 181 -1.97 -0.77 -9.95
N SER A 182 -3.20 -0.96 -9.56
CA SER A 182 -3.65 -0.84 -8.17
C SER A 182 -4.51 -2.03 -7.75
N MET A 183 -4.29 -2.49 -6.51
CA MET A 183 -5.25 -3.38 -5.86
C MET A 183 -6.63 -2.71 -5.85
N GLY A 184 -7.65 -3.46 -6.22
CA GLY A 184 -9.03 -3.01 -6.12
C GLY A 184 -9.59 -3.18 -4.70
N LEU A 185 -10.75 -2.60 -4.46
CA LEU A 185 -11.41 -2.65 -3.14
C LEU A 185 -11.67 -4.10 -2.69
N ALA A 186 -12.10 -4.98 -3.61
CA ALA A 186 -12.30 -6.39 -3.29
C ALA A 186 -11.01 -7.11 -2.87
N SER A 187 -9.88 -6.79 -3.52
CA SER A 187 -8.56 -7.34 -3.16
C SER A 187 -8.13 -6.89 -1.77
N ILE A 188 -8.28 -5.59 -1.48
CA ILE A 188 -7.96 -5.00 -0.17
C ILE A 188 -8.79 -5.64 0.94
N MET A 189 -10.10 -5.80 0.72
CA MET A 189 -11.04 -6.34 1.72
C MET A 189 -10.85 -7.82 2.03
N LYS A 190 -10.04 -8.56 1.25
CA LYS A 190 -9.60 -9.93 1.61
C LYS A 190 -8.59 -9.95 2.75
N SER A 191 -7.97 -8.83 3.10
CA SER A 191 -7.00 -8.74 4.21
C SER A 191 -7.67 -9.05 5.54
N LYS A 192 -7.01 -9.85 6.40
CA LYS A 192 -7.56 -10.27 7.69
C LYS A 192 -7.72 -9.11 8.67
N ASN A 193 -6.75 -8.21 8.68
CA ASN A 193 -6.76 -7.00 9.50
C ASN A 193 -6.39 -5.80 8.64
N ILE A 194 -7.14 -4.73 8.76
CA ILE A 194 -6.90 -3.47 8.05
C ILE A 194 -6.71 -2.35 9.05
N VAL A 195 -5.65 -1.59 8.89
CA VAL A 195 -5.37 -0.38 9.67
C VAL A 195 -5.37 0.80 8.72
N LEU A 196 -6.37 1.66 8.85
CA LEU A 196 -6.51 2.89 8.09
C LEU A 196 -5.99 4.06 8.92
N MET A 197 -5.07 4.86 8.37
CA MET A 197 -4.47 6.02 9.02
C MET A 197 -4.76 7.32 8.26
#